data_2117397c2fa0dfbf495f3700dbf80d41
#
_entry.id   2117397c2fa0dfbf495f3700dbf80d41
#
_cell.length_a   1.000
_cell.length_b   1.000
_cell.length_c   1.000
_cell.angle_alpha   90.00
_cell.angle_beta   90.00
_cell.angle_gamma   90.00
#
_symmetry.space_group_name_H-M   'P 1'
#
loop_
_entity.id
_entity.type
_entity.pdbx_description
1 polymer ?
#
loop_
_entity_poly.entity_id
_entity_poly.type
_entity_poly.pdbx_seq_one_letter_code
_entity_poly.pdbx_strand_id
1 'polypeptide(L)'
;YTIASAEASSNLERFDGIKYGYRAPEYEGLHDMYKRTRSEGFGTEVKRRIMLGSFVLSSGYYDAYYLKALRVQAMIKKAFNDAFSRYDCILGPVAPAPAPKLGESLTDPIQMYLGDIYTISANLAGLPGISLPCGLSREGLPIGVQLMADCFQEKKLLNAAYAYEQARGRFPACPLDIQETDGCRQVRSDGKTIGNRNRPGGSCGTSH
;
A
#
# COMPACT_ATOMS: atom_id res chain seq x y z
N TYR A 1 9.51 7.60 6.65
CA TYR A 1 8.59 8.72 6.34
C TYR A 1 9.31 9.88 5.65
N THR A 2 10.51 10.26 6.13
CA THR A 2 11.33 11.35 5.57
C THR A 2 11.67 11.13 4.09
N ILE A 3 12.19 9.94 3.73
CA ILE A 3 12.52 9.60 2.33
C ILE A 3 11.25 9.57 1.47
N ALA A 4 10.20 8.90 1.94
CA ALA A 4 8.94 8.82 1.19
C ALA A 4 8.29 10.19 0.96
N SER A 5 8.40 11.11 1.91
CA SER A 5 7.91 12.49 1.76
C SER A 5 8.74 13.27 0.75
N ALA A 6 10.06 13.14 0.76
CA ALA A 6 10.96 13.76 -0.21
C ALA A 6 10.66 13.28 -1.64
N GLU A 7 10.51 11.97 -1.82
CA GLU A 7 10.11 11.35 -3.09
C GLU A 7 8.71 11.81 -3.54
N ALA A 8 7.72 11.84 -2.63
CA ALA A 8 6.38 12.31 -2.94
C ALA A 8 6.38 13.77 -3.38
N SER A 9 7.13 14.64 -2.72
CA SER A 9 7.25 16.05 -3.11
C SER A 9 7.77 16.21 -4.53
N SER A 10 8.86 15.51 -4.87
CA SER A 10 9.48 15.55 -6.19
C SER A 10 8.60 14.91 -7.27
N ASN A 11 8.06 13.71 -7.01
CA ASN A 11 7.29 12.98 -8.01
C ASN A 11 5.91 13.60 -8.29
N LEU A 12 5.27 14.20 -7.28
CA LEU A 12 3.93 14.77 -7.44
C LEU A 12 3.93 16.22 -7.97
N GLU A 13 5.06 16.87 -8.14
CA GLU A 13 5.12 18.20 -8.74
C GLU A 13 4.59 18.23 -10.18
N ARG A 14 4.73 17.09 -10.91
CA ARG A 14 4.25 16.95 -12.30
C ARG A 14 2.73 16.98 -12.46
N PHE A 15 1.98 16.76 -11.38
CA PHE A 15 0.52 16.81 -11.41
C PHE A 15 0.04 18.26 -11.23
N ASP A 16 0.13 19.01 -12.30
CA ASP A 16 -0.10 20.44 -12.37
C ASP A 16 -1.47 20.81 -12.98
N GLY A 17 -2.20 19.82 -13.49
CA GLY A 17 -3.48 20.00 -14.17
C GLY A 17 -3.37 20.52 -15.61
N ILE A 18 -2.17 20.71 -16.14
CA ILE A 18 -1.95 21.06 -17.55
C ILE A 18 -1.72 19.80 -18.39
N LYS A 19 -0.68 19.05 -18.05
CA LYS A 19 -0.29 17.84 -18.76
C LYS A 19 -0.76 16.58 -18.06
N TYR A 20 -0.78 16.58 -16.73
CA TYR A 20 -1.14 15.41 -15.93
C TYR A 20 -2.10 15.75 -14.79
N GLY A 21 -2.95 14.79 -14.46
CA GLY A 21 -3.79 14.80 -13.30
C GLY A 21 -5.06 15.64 -13.43
N TYR A 22 -5.68 15.87 -12.27
CA TYR A 22 -6.88 16.67 -12.13
C TYR A 22 -6.59 18.16 -12.46
N ARG A 23 -7.52 18.82 -13.13
CA ARG A 23 -7.55 20.28 -13.31
C ARG A 23 -8.81 20.85 -12.67
N ALA A 24 -8.68 21.90 -11.87
CA ALA A 24 -9.82 22.61 -11.33
C ALA A 24 -10.68 23.15 -12.48
N PRO A 25 -12.03 22.97 -12.42
CA PRO A 25 -12.92 23.41 -13.50
C PRO A 25 -13.06 24.92 -13.59
N GLU A 26 -12.89 25.62 -12.47
CA GLU A 26 -13.04 27.08 -12.36
C GLU A 26 -11.78 27.69 -11.80
N TYR A 27 -11.22 28.71 -12.45
CA TYR A 27 -10.03 29.44 -12.01
C TYR A 27 -9.88 30.80 -12.71
N GLU A 28 -9.21 31.73 -12.07
CA GLU A 28 -8.88 33.06 -12.60
C GLU A 28 -7.37 33.15 -12.93
N GLY A 29 -7.03 32.84 -14.19
CA GLY A 29 -5.66 32.86 -14.66
C GLY A 29 -4.81 31.66 -14.20
N LEU A 30 -3.56 31.64 -14.67
CA LEU A 30 -2.67 30.46 -14.54
C LEU A 30 -2.31 30.14 -13.09
N HIS A 31 -2.01 31.16 -12.29
CA HIS A 31 -1.60 30.96 -10.89
C HIS A 31 -2.74 30.39 -10.05
N ASP A 32 -3.96 30.90 -10.20
CA ASP A 32 -5.13 30.38 -9.49
C ASP A 32 -5.48 28.95 -9.96
N MET A 33 -5.32 28.67 -11.25
CA MET A 33 -5.46 27.31 -11.77
C MET A 33 -4.55 26.31 -11.05
N TYR A 34 -3.26 26.60 -10.92
CA TYR A 34 -2.32 25.74 -10.19
C TYR A 34 -2.72 25.57 -8.73
N LYS A 35 -3.04 26.69 -8.07
CA LYS A 35 -3.41 26.69 -6.65
C LYS A 35 -4.65 25.83 -6.38
N ARG A 36 -5.74 26.04 -7.15
CA ARG A 36 -6.97 25.26 -7.01
C ARG A 36 -6.77 23.81 -7.37
N THR A 37 -6.16 23.52 -8.51
CA THR A 37 -5.86 22.16 -8.98
C THR A 37 -5.14 21.34 -7.90
N ARG A 38 -4.09 21.88 -7.31
CA ARG A 38 -3.34 21.15 -6.28
C ARG A 38 -4.04 21.10 -4.93
N SER A 39 -4.86 22.12 -4.61
CA SER A 39 -5.66 22.11 -3.38
C SER A 39 -6.81 21.12 -3.42
N GLU A 40 -7.47 20.96 -4.55
CA GLU A 40 -8.62 20.08 -4.74
C GLU A 40 -8.20 18.66 -5.12
N GLY A 41 -7.17 18.52 -5.97
CA GLY A 41 -6.72 17.24 -6.51
C GLY A 41 -5.92 16.36 -5.53
N PHE A 42 -5.40 16.92 -4.44
CA PHE A 42 -4.65 16.16 -3.45
C PHE A 42 -5.39 16.08 -2.11
N GLY A 43 -5.48 14.87 -1.56
CA GLY A 43 -5.97 14.65 -0.20
C GLY A 43 -5.04 15.23 0.87
N THR A 44 -5.54 15.33 2.10
CA THR A 44 -4.84 15.97 3.23
C THR A 44 -3.48 15.34 3.54
N GLU A 45 -3.39 14.01 3.55
CA GLU A 45 -2.13 13.30 3.82
C GLU A 45 -1.10 13.52 2.70
N VAL A 46 -1.52 13.52 1.45
CA VAL A 46 -0.63 13.80 0.31
C VAL A 46 -0.08 15.22 0.39
N LYS A 47 -0.92 16.21 0.70
CA LYS A 47 -0.48 17.61 0.91
C LYS A 47 0.53 17.72 2.05
N ARG A 48 0.31 17.00 3.15
CA ARG A 48 1.25 16.95 4.29
C ARG A 48 2.61 16.40 3.85
N ARG A 49 2.63 15.30 3.08
CA ARG A 49 3.89 14.71 2.55
C ARG A 49 4.61 15.62 1.58
N ILE A 50 3.89 16.33 0.70
CA ILE A 50 4.49 17.30 -0.21
C ILE A 50 5.15 18.44 0.58
N MET A 51 4.46 19.01 1.57
CA MET A 51 5.00 20.08 2.41
C MET A 51 6.23 19.64 3.21
N LEU A 52 6.14 18.46 3.85
CA LEU A 52 7.27 17.90 4.60
C LEU A 52 8.45 17.57 3.70
N GLY A 53 8.19 17.00 2.52
CA GLY A 53 9.22 16.68 1.54
C GLY A 53 9.95 17.93 1.03
N SER A 54 9.21 18.99 0.70
CA SER A 54 9.80 20.29 0.32
C SER A 54 10.68 20.87 1.42
N PHE A 55 10.26 20.76 2.69
CA PHE A 55 11.05 21.17 3.84
C PHE A 55 12.34 20.36 3.96
N VAL A 56 12.23 19.03 3.91
CA VAL A 56 13.37 18.11 4.06
C VAL A 56 14.41 18.28 2.94
N LEU A 57 13.96 18.62 1.74
CA LEU A 57 14.82 18.86 0.58
C LEU A 57 15.38 20.29 0.50
N SER A 58 14.93 21.19 1.38
CA SER A 58 15.38 22.57 1.35
C SER A 58 16.80 22.75 1.88
N SER A 59 17.46 23.84 1.45
CA SER A 59 18.79 24.21 1.90
C SER A 59 18.85 24.33 3.43
N GLY A 60 19.90 23.76 4.03
CA GLY A 60 20.12 23.73 5.48
C GLY A 60 19.45 22.53 6.20
N TYR A 61 18.43 21.88 5.62
CA TYR A 61 17.79 20.73 6.21
C TYR A 61 18.12 19.41 5.49
N TYR A 62 18.58 19.49 4.26
CA TYR A 62 18.92 18.34 3.43
C TYR A 62 19.90 17.38 4.10
N ASP A 63 21.02 17.91 4.59
CA ASP A 63 22.07 17.09 5.24
C ASP A 63 21.60 16.52 6.57
N ALA A 64 20.88 17.32 7.35
CA ALA A 64 20.45 16.97 8.69
C ALA A 64 19.34 15.90 8.69
N TYR A 65 18.46 15.90 7.70
CA TYR A 65 17.31 15.01 7.64
C TYR A 65 17.39 14.00 6.51
N TYR A 66 17.52 14.46 5.26
CA TYR A 66 17.45 13.55 4.10
C TYR A 66 18.67 12.64 4.00
N LEU A 67 19.89 13.20 4.04
CA LEU A 67 21.11 12.38 4.00
C LEU A 67 21.24 11.47 5.21
N LYS A 68 20.81 11.93 6.39
CA LYS A 68 20.77 11.07 7.58
C LYS A 68 19.81 9.90 7.40
N ALA A 69 18.63 10.12 6.82
CA ALA A 69 17.65 9.07 6.52
C ALA A 69 18.20 8.06 5.49
N LEU A 70 18.91 8.52 4.44
CA LEU A 70 19.56 7.63 3.47
C LEU A 70 20.66 6.78 4.09
N ARG A 71 21.43 7.31 5.04
CA ARG A 71 22.44 6.52 5.79
C ARG A 71 21.77 5.42 6.62
N VAL A 72 20.65 5.72 7.28
CA VAL A 72 19.89 4.71 8.03
C VAL A 72 19.32 3.66 7.08
N GLN A 73 18.80 4.06 5.92
CA GLN A 73 18.33 3.13 4.87
C GLN A 73 19.45 2.18 4.43
N ALA A 74 20.66 2.71 4.20
CA ALA A 74 21.83 1.90 3.83
C ALA A 74 22.22 0.88 4.92
N MET A 75 22.10 1.26 6.21
CA MET A 75 22.33 0.33 7.33
C MET A 75 21.29 -0.79 7.36
N ILE A 76 20.02 -0.47 7.16
CA ILE A 76 18.93 -1.47 7.07
C ILE A 76 19.21 -2.43 5.92
N LYS A 77 19.49 -1.91 4.72
CA LYS A 77 19.83 -2.72 3.56
C LYS A 77 21.01 -3.64 3.80
N LYS A 78 22.07 -3.13 4.44
CA LYS A 78 23.23 -3.94 4.81
C LYS A 78 22.87 -5.10 5.74
N ALA A 79 22.05 -4.87 6.77
CA ALA A 79 21.61 -5.91 7.69
C ALA A 79 20.86 -7.05 6.98
N PHE A 80 19.99 -6.72 6.00
CA PHE A 80 19.33 -7.74 5.18
C PHE A 80 20.31 -8.47 4.26
N ASN A 81 21.24 -7.77 3.61
CA ASN A 81 22.26 -8.41 2.76
C ASN A 81 23.12 -9.39 3.59
N ASP A 82 23.49 -9.02 4.81
CA ASP A 82 24.24 -9.88 5.72
C ASP A 82 23.42 -11.13 6.12
N ALA A 83 22.09 -11.00 6.27
CA ALA A 83 21.21 -12.13 6.52
C ALA A 83 21.07 -13.04 5.28
N PHE A 84 20.85 -12.48 4.10
CA PHE A 84 20.70 -13.23 2.86
C PHE A 84 22.00 -13.89 2.36
N SER A 85 23.15 -13.48 2.87
CA SER A 85 24.39 -14.25 2.64
C SER A 85 24.38 -15.65 3.29
N ARG A 86 23.45 -15.90 4.23
CA ARG A 86 23.34 -17.15 5.00
C ARG A 86 22.00 -17.85 4.85
N TYR A 87 20.95 -17.12 4.49
CA TYR A 87 19.57 -17.62 4.43
C TYR A 87 18.95 -17.30 3.07
N ASP A 88 18.13 -18.19 2.56
CA ASP A 88 17.43 -18.01 1.29
C ASP A 88 16.20 -17.12 1.38
N CYS A 89 15.50 -17.18 2.51
CA CYS A 89 14.29 -16.40 2.79
C CYS A 89 14.22 -16.02 4.26
N ILE A 90 13.53 -14.92 4.54
CA ILE A 90 13.20 -14.49 5.90
C ILE A 90 11.69 -14.58 6.06
N LEU A 91 11.24 -15.28 7.10
CA LEU A 91 9.83 -15.38 7.50
C LEU A 91 9.57 -14.48 8.71
N GLY A 92 8.50 -13.70 8.67
CA GLY A 92 8.08 -12.86 9.78
C GLY A 92 6.58 -12.59 9.79
N PRO A 93 6.06 -11.93 10.83
CA PRO A 93 4.68 -11.45 10.83
C PRO A 93 4.51 -10.34 9.79
N VAL A 94 3.31 -10.22 9.21
CA VAL A 94 3.00 -9.14 8.26
C VAL A 94 2.51 -7.87 8.99
N ALA A 95 1.81 -8.06 10.10
CA ALA A 95 1.28 -6.97 10.92
C ALA A 95 1.39 -7.33 12.41
N PRO A 96 1.46 -6.34 13.31
CA PRO A 96 1.57 -6.58 14.76
C PRO A 96 0.28 -7.09 15.41
N ALA A 97 -0.87 -6.87 14.74
CA ALA A 97 -2.20 -7.25 15.21
C ALA A 97 -3.10 -7.65 14.05
N PRO A 98 -4.22 -8.35 14.29
CA PRO A 98 -5.29 -8.53 13.33
C PRO A 98 -5.88 -7.19 12.86
N ALA A 99 -6.73 -7.23 11.82
CA ALA A 99 -7.38 -6.03 11.29
C ALA A 99 -8.16 -5.27 12.39
N PRO A 100 -7.99 -3.94 12.49
CA PRO A 100 -8.76 -3.11 13.41
C PRO A 100 -10.21 -2.97 12.94
N LYS A 101 -11.10 -2.50 13.81
CA LYS A 101 -12.47 -2.15 13.42
C LYS A 101 -12.47 -0.96 12.46
N LEU A 102 -13.48 -0.88 11.60
CA LEU A 102 -13.63 0.23 10.67
C LEU A 102 -13.67 1.58 11.41
N GLY A 103 -12.83 2.52 10.98
CA GLY A 103 -12.70 3.85 11.58
C GLY A 103 -11.77 3.96 12.80
N GLU A 104 -11.39 2.87 13.43
CA GLU A 104 -10.60 2.88 14.67
C GLU A 104 -9.11 3.27 14.41
N SER A 105 -8.55 2.86 13.29
CA SER A 105 -7.15 3.13 12.93
C SER A 105 -6.86 4.57 12.49
N LEU A 106 -7.89 5.37 12.24
CA LEU A 106 -7.75 6.74 11.73
C LEU A 106 -7.59 7.80 12.83
N THR A 107 -7.80 7.43 14.10
CA THR A 107 -7.82 8.36 15.22
C THR A 107 -6.44 8.64 15.83
N ASP A 108 -5.50 7.70 15.73
CA ASP A 108 -4.14 7.83 16.26
C ASP A 108 -3.09 7.58 15.16
N PRO A 109 -2.37 8.61 14.69
CA PRO A 109 -1.32 8.47 13.69
C PRO A 109 -0.18 7.52 14.12
N ILE A 110 0.13 7.43 15.42
CA ILE A 110 1.21 6.57 15.93
C ILE A 110 0.81 5.10 15.78
N GLN A 111 -0.43 4.75 16.12
CA GLN A 111 -0.95 3.40 15.92
C GLN A 111 -0.96 3.00 14.45
N MET A 112 -1.29 3.91 13.56
CA MET A 112 -1.26 3.69 12.12
C MET A 112 0.17 3.40 11.63
N TYR A 113 1.17 4.16 12.09
CA TYR A 113 2.59 3.92 11.73
C TYR A 113 3.15 2.62 12.31
N LEU A 114 2.74 2.24 13.52
CA LEU A 114 3.13 0.97 14.12
C LEU A 114 2.55 -0.25 13.38
N GLY A 115 1.44 -0.08 12.66
CA GLY A 115 0.85 -1.10 11.80
C GLY A 115 1.81 -1.58 10.69
N ASP A 116 2.68 -0.70 10.21
CA ASP A 116 3.59 -0.97 9.08
C ASP A 116 4.99 -1.44 9.52
N ILE A 117 5.24 -1.62 10.82
CA ILE A 117 6.58 -1.84 11.36
C ILE A 117 7.33 -3.02 10.73
N TYR A 118 6.61 -4.08 10.34
CA TYR A 118 7.20 -5.27 9.74
C TYR A 118 7.32 -5.21 8.22
N THR A 119 6.58 -4.35 7.53
CA THR A 119 6.59 -4.25 6.06
C THR A 119 7.48 -3.13 5.55
N ILE A 120 7.67 -2.07 6.34
CA ILE A 120 8.43 -0.89 5.93
C ILE A 120 9.92 -1.21 5.68
N SER A 121 10.48 -2.17 6.42
CA SER A 121 11.88 -2.58 6.29
C SER A 121 12.17 -3.22 4.93
N ALA A 122 11.25 -4.03 4.40
CA ALA A 122 11.36 -4.62 3.08
C ALA A 122 11.36 -3.53 1.98
N ASN A 123 10.49 -2.52 2.11
CA ASN A 123 10.45 -1.36 1.19
C ASN A 123 11.74 -0.54 1.25
N LEU A 124 12.28 -0.27 2.45
CA LEU A 124 13.52 0.49 2.61
C LEU A 124 14.75 -0.27 2.06
N ALA A 125 14.77 -1.57 2.20
CA ALA A 125 15.85 -2.41 1.68
C ALA A 125 15.71 -2.75 0.19
N GLY A 126 14.53 -2.56 -0.41
CA GLY A 126 14.24 -2.88 -1.81
C GLY A 126 14.13 -4.38 -2.06
N LEU A 127 13.48 -5.10 -1.14
CA LEU A 127 13.35 -6.56 -1.17
C LEU A 127 12.00 -6.99 -1.73
N PRO A 128 11.94 -8.08 -2.51
CA PRO A 128 10.68 -8.73 -2.83
C PRO A 128 10.09 -9.38 -1.58
N GLY A 129 8.78 -9.22 -1.40
CA GLY A 129 8.04 -9.79 -0.29
C GLY A 129 6.67 -10.30 -0.73
N ILE A 130 6.19 -11.34 -0.06
CA ILE A 130 4.85 -11.90 -0.26
C ILE A 130 4.18 -12.13 1.08
N SER A 131 2.91 -11.77 1.18
CA SER A 131 2.08 -12.06 2.35
C SER A 131 1.21 -13.27 2.10
N LEU A 132 1.15 -14.17 3.08
CA LEU A 132 0.40 -15.41 3.02
C LEU A 132 -0.46 -15.56 4.29
N PRO A 133 -1.71 -16.00 4.19
CA PRO A 133 -2.50 -16.31 5.37
C PRO A 133 -1.91 -17.52 6.09
N CYS A 134 -1.76 -17.44 7.42
CA CYS A 134 -1.19 -18.52 8.22
C CYS A 134 -2.15 -19.12 9.25
N GLY A 135 -3.19 -18.40 9.62
CA GLY A 135 -4.15 -18.86 10.62
C GLY A 135 -5.24 -17.83 10.89
N LEU A 136 -6.03 -18.11 11.90
CA LEU A 136 -7.05 -17.19 12.42
C LEU A 136 -6.72 -16.80 13.86
N SER A 137 -7.06 -15.57 14.24
CA SER A 137 -7.03 -15.13 15.63
C SER A 137 -8.10 -15.86 16.46
N ARG A 138 -8.09 -15.63 17.77
CA ARG A 138 -9.15 -16.17 18.65
C ARG A 138 -10.55 -15.65 18.30
N GLU A 139 -10.62 -14.48 17.65
CA GLU A 139 -11.85 -13.85 17.20
C GLU A 139 -12.23 -14.24 15.76
N GLY A 140 -11.48 -15.16 15.12
CA GLY A 140 -11.74 -15.60 13.75
C GLY A 140 -11.21 -14.69 12.66
N LEU A 141 -10.41 -13.66 12.99
CA LEU A 141 -9.81 -12.77 12.00
C LEU A 141 -8.55 -13.40 11.36
N PRO A 142 -8.32 -13.20 10.05
CA PRO A 142 -7.14 -13.73 9.38
C PRO A 142 -5.84 -13.15 9.96
N ILE A 143 -4.84 -14.02 10.13
CA ILE A 143 -3.46 -13.66 10.49
C ILE A 143 -2.58 -14.01 9.31
N GLY A 144 -1.69 -13.07 8.94
CA GLY A 144 -0.75 -13.22 7.85
C GLY A 144 0.69 -13.34 8.33
N VAL A 145 1.47 -14.10 7.56
CA VAL A 145 2.93 -14.08 7.59
C VAL A 145 3.46 -13.49 6.31
N GLN A 146 4.64 -12.89 6.36
CA GLN A 146 5.37 -12.47 5.18
C GLN A 146 6.63 -13.30 5.00
N LEU A 147 6.93 -13.61 3.74
CA LEU A 147 8.22 -14.10 3.29
C LEU A 147 8.91 -12.99 2.53
N MET A 148 10.20 -12.82 2.77
CA MET A 148 11.08 -11.90 2.05
C MET A 148 12.25 -12.68 1.46
N ALA A 149 12.72 -12.31 0.29
CA ALA A 149 13.92 -12.84 -0.34
C ALA A 149 14.87 -11.71 -0.74
N ASP A 150 16.08 -12.05 -1.15
CA ASP A 150 17.03 -11.07 -1.68
C ASP A 150 16.54 -10.41 -2.96
N CYS A 151 17.11 -9.26 -3.31
CA CYS A 151 16.79 -8.51 -4.53
C CYS A 151 16.83 -9.42 -5.77
N PHE A 152 15.80 -9.32 -6.62
CA PHE A 152 15.63 -10.11 -7.84
C PHE A 152 15.54 -11.63 -7.63
N GLN A 153 15.18 -12.08 -6.42
CA GLN A 153 14.94 -13.49 -6.11
C GLN A 153 13.45 -13.83 -5.99
N GLU A 154 12.59 -13.18 -6.80
CA GLU A 154 11.12 -13.39 -6.80
C GLU A 154 10.77 -14.86 -7.07
N LYS A 155 11.50 -15.52 -7.97
CA LYS A 155 11.28 -16.96 -8.26
C LYS A 155 11.48 -17.82 -7.02
N LYS A 156 12.55 -17.57 -6.24
CA LYS A 156 12.84 -18.28 -4.99
C LYS A 156 11.72 -18.02 -3.97
N LEU A 157 11.32 -16.76 -3.84
CA LEU A 157 10.24 -16.32 -2.96
C LEU A 157 8.92 -17.03 -3.28
N LEU A 158 8.50 -17.03 -4.56
CA LEU A 158 7.27 -17.67 -5.01
C LEU A 158 7.30 -19.20 -4.81
N ASN A 159 8.45 -19.85 -5.03
CA ASN A 159 8.59 -21.29 -4.78
C ASN A 159 8.44 -21.60 -3.28
N ALA A 160 9.04 -20.81 -2.40
CA ALA A 160 8.90 -20.97 -0.95
C ALA A 160 7.46 -20.71 -0.49
N ALA A 161 6.82 -19.69 -1.02
CA ALA A 161 5.42 -19.37 -0.74
C ALA A 161 4.47 -20.50 -1.19
N TYR A 162 4.68 -21.02 -2.38
CA TYR A 162 3.90 -22.15 -2.89
C TYR A 162 4.08 -23.41 -2.04
N ALA A 163 5.33 -23.75 -1.68
CA ALA A 163 5.60 -24.88 -0.80
C ALA A 163 4.92 -24.73 0.56
N TYR A 164 4.93 -23.53 1.12
CA TYR A 164 4.22 -23.22 2.35
C TYR A 164 2.69 -23.42 2.20
N GLU A 165 2.09 -22.91 1.12
CA GLU A 165 0.64 -23.08 0.88
C GLU A 165 0.25 -24.55 0.75
N GLN A 166 1.06 -25.37 0.06
CA GLN A 166 0.82 -26.81 -0.05
C GLN A 166 0.91 -27.51 1.31
N ALA A 167 1.90 -27.15 2.14
CA ALA A 167 2.07 -27.72 3.47
C ALA A 167 0.98 -27.30 4.45
N ARG A 168 0.53 -26.03 4.40
CA ARG A 168 -0.56 -25.51 5.22
C ARG A 168 -1.90 -26.13 4.86
N GLY A 169 -2.12 -26.43 3.57
CA GLY A 169 -3.40 -26.89 3.04
C GLY A 169 -4.40 -25.73 2.83
N ARG A 170 -5.68 -26.11 2.69
CA ARG A 170 -6.75 -25.14 2.37
C ARG A 170 -6.98 -24.15 3.52
N PHE A 171 -6.90 -22.86 3.22
CA PHE A 171 -7.28 -21.82 4.16
C PHE A 171 -8.83 -21.69 4.20
N PRO A 172 -9.44 -21.44 5.37
CA PRO A 172 -10.89 -21.24 5.47
C PRO A 172 -11.35 -20.11 4.53
N ALA A 173 -12.49 -20.31 3.86
CA ALA A 173 -13.13 -19.27 3.09
C ALA A 173 -13.59 -18.12 4.01
N CYS A 174 -13.66 -16.90 3.47
CA CYS A 174 -14.22 -15.78 4.20
C CYS A 174 -15.67 -16.08 4.59
N PRO A 175 -16.05 -15.99 5.87
CA PRO A 175 -17.41 -16.29 6.31
C PRO A 175 -18.42 -15.19 5.94
N LEU A 176 -17.96 -14.05 5.45
CA LEU A 176 -18.82 -12.94 5.07
C LEU A 176 -19.35 -13.16 3.66
N ASP A 177 -20.68 -13.19 3.52
CA ASP A 177 -21.34 -12.95 2.24
C ASP A 177 -21.11 -11.49 1.87
N ILE A 178 -20.14 -11.27 1.00
CA ILE A 178 -19.91 -9.93 0.45
C ILE A 178 -21.07 -9.64 -0.49
N GLN A 179 -22.09 -8.92 0.01
CA GLN A 179 -23.09 -8.33 -0.86
C GLN A 179 -22.46 -7.19 -1.63
N GLU A 180 -22.55 -7.28 -2.94
CA GLU A 180 -22.04 -6.23 -3.83
C GLU A 180 -22.83 -4.95 -3.67
N THR A 181 -22.13 -3.89 -3.31
CA THR A 181 -22.54 -2.54 -3.63
C THR A 181 -21.87 -2.15 -4.94
N ASP A 182 -22.68 -1.87 -5.95
CA ASP A 182 -22.29 -1.30 -7.25
C ASP A 182 -21.02 -1.82 -7.94
N GLY A 183 -21.18 -2.83 -8.76
CA GLY A 183 -20.22 -3.17 -9.82
C GLY A 183 -19.27 -4.36 -9.58
N CYS A 184 -19.13 -4.84 -8.37
CA CYS A 184 -18.38 -6.06 -8.04
C CYS A 184 -19.25 -7.34 -8.15
N ARG A 185 -18.72 -8.46 -8.55
CA ARG A 185 -19.45 -9.75 -8.66
C ARG A 185 -19.53 -10.45 -7.30
N GLN A 186 -20.72 -10.88 -6.89
CA GLN A 186 -20.91 -11.72 -5.71
C GLN A 186 -20.23 -13.09 -5.90
N VAL A 187 -19.37 -13.46 -4.96
CA VAL A 187 -18.80 -14.81 -4.86
C VAL A 187 -19.40 -15.47 -3.63
N ARG A 188 -20.15 -16.55 -3.81
CA ARG A 188 -20.63 -17.38 -2.71
C ARG A 188 -19.51 -18.25 -2.14
N SER A 189 -19.71 -18.73 -0.91
CA SER A 189 -18.79 -19.67 -0.24
C SER A 189 -18.55 -20.98 -1.01
N ASP A 190 -19.40 -21.30 -2.01
CA ASP A 190 -19.26 -22.44 -2.91
C ASP A 190 -18.44 -22.15 -4.19
N GLY A 191 -17.91 -20.93 -4.32
CA GLY A 191 -17.12 -20.50 -5.47
C GLY A 191 -17.90 -20.19 -6.74
N LYS A 192 -19.26 -20.24 -6.69
CA LYS A 192 -20.10 -19.94 -7.85
C LYS A 192 -20.46 -18.47 -7.92
N THR A 193 -20.30 -17.87 -9.09
CA THR A 193 -20.69 -16.46 -9.37
C THR A 193 -22.21 -16.37 -9.47
N ILE A 194 -22.83 -15.45 -8.71
CA ILE A 194 -24.26 -15.16 -8.82
C ILE A 194 -24.44 -14.04 -9.84
N GLY A 195 -25.16 -14.32 -10.93
CA GLY A 195 -25.59 -13.30 -11.86
C GLY A 195 -26.52 -12.29 -11.19
N ASN A 196 -26.34 -11.02 -11.52
CA ASN A 196 -27.12 -9.89 -11.00
C ASN A 196 -28.63 -10.08 -11.34
N ARG A 197 -29.45 -10.44 -10.35
CA ARG A 197 -30.90 -10.70 -10.56
C ARG A 197 -31.78 -9.45 -10.50
N ASN A 198 -31.22 -8.27 -10.23
CA ASN A 198 -32.00 -7.03 -10.10
C ASN A 198 -31.42 -5.91 -10.97
N ARG A 199 -31.54 -6.06 -12.31
CA ARG A 199 -31.65 -4.89 -13.18
C ARG A 199 -33.07 -4.83 -13.71
N PRO A 200 -33.87 -3.80 -13.39
CA PRO A 200 -35.06 -3.51 -14.17
C PRO A 200 -34.61 -3.16 -15.59
N GLY A 201 -35.26 -3.76 -16.59
CA GLY A 201 -34.88 -3.68 -17.99
C GLY A 201 -34.74 -2.25 -18.50
N GLY A 202 -33.49 -1.84 -18.72
CA GLY A 202 -33.10 -0.69 -19.51
C GLY A 202 -32.78 -1.20 -20.91
N SER A 203 -33.69 -0.97 -21.86
CA SER A 203 -33.50 -1.23 -23.28
C SER A 203 -32.28 -0.48 -23.79
N CYS A 204 -31.29 -1.21 -24.30
CA CYS A 204 -30.22 -0.66 -25.10
C CYS A 204 -30.79 -0.21 -26.45
N GLY A 205 -31.11 1.09 -26.58
CA GLY A 205 -31.47 1.69 -27.83
C GLY A 205 -30.24 1.83 -28.70
N THR A 206 -30.16 1.03 -29.73
CA THR A 206 -29.31 1.28 -30.91
C THR A 206 -29.81 2.53 -31.61
N SER A 207 -28.99 3.56 -31.71
CA SER A 207 -29.15 4.67 -32.64
C SER A 207 -27.87 4.85 -33.43
N HIS A 208 -28.06 4.89 -34.69
CA HIS A 208 -27.14 5.02 -35.83
C HIS A 208 -25.92 5.92 -35.65
#